data_3a8e4b7db1727933fa6e5d76ce1ec2f1
#
_entry.id   3a8e4b7db1727933fa6e5d76ce1ec2f1
#
_cell.length_a   1.000
_cell.length_b   1.000
_cell.length_c   1.000
_cell.angle_alpha   90.00
_cell.angle_beta   90.00
_cell.angle_gamma   90.00
#
_symmetry.space_group_name_H-M   'P 1'
#
loop_
_entity.id
_entity.type
_entity.pdbx_description
1 polymer ?
#
loop_
_entity_poly.entity_id
_entity_poly.type
_entity_poly.pdbx_seq_one_letter_code
_entity_poly.pdbx_strand_id
1 'polypeptide(L)'
;MAMPDNVTTSSTHPVPETMKAWVLGDPGDISLQDKPVPAPARAEVLVRIDAVAICATDLEIIHHGPPAQINGELPFNQNFTPGHEYMGTVVALGPGVDEYTIGERVTVEIHAGCGQCKRCREGMYTSCHNYGKNYGDVNKGHRANGFTTDGGFCEYQVNNVNTLVHVDDNMSDEEATLVVTAGTAMYGLTELGGLVAGESVVVT
;
A
#
# COMPACT_ATOMS: atom_id res chain seq x y z
N MET A 1 7.62 11.74 -17.05
CA MET A 1 9.02 12.13 -16.70
C MET A 1 9.82 10.84 -16.68
N ALA A 2 10.96 10.78 -17.36
CA ALA A 2 11.78 9.55 -17.36
C ALA A 2 12.18 9.16 -15.93
N MET A 3 12.31 7.86 -15.66
CA MET A 3 12.79 7.36 -14.37
C MET A 3 14.21 7.92 -14.08
N PRO A 4 14.52 8.26 -12.83
CA PRO A 4 15.86 8.70 -12.44
C PRO A 4 16.93 7.64 -12.72
N ASP A 5 18.17 8.05 -13.02
CA ASP A 5 19.29 7.15 -13.36
C ASP A 5 19.64 6.13 -12.26
N ASN A 6 19.25 6.39 -11.02
CA ASN A 6 19.49 5.52 -9.88
C ASN A 6 18.34 4.53 -9.59
N VAL A 7 17.33 4.50 -10.46
CA VAL A 7 16.22 3.53 -10.42
C VAL A 7 16.52 2.41 -11.41
N THR A 8 16.46 1.17 -10.93
CA THR A 8 16.63 -0.01 -11.79
C THR A 8 15.31 -0.30 -12.51
N THR A 9 15.35 -0.38 -13.85
CA THR A 9 14.22 -0.70 -14.72
C THR A 9 14.56 -1.87 -15.64
N SER A 10 13.56 -2.44 -16.32
CA SER A 10 13.74 -3.52 -17.29
C SER A 10 12.98 -3.25 -18.57
N SER A 11 13.55 -3.64 -19.70
CA SER A 11 12.86 -3.58 -20.99
C SER A 11 11.70 -4.59 -21.13
N THR A 12 11.69 -5.63 -20.31
CA THR A 12 10.60 -6.61 -20.26
C THR A 12 9.37 -6.09 -19.50
N HIS A 13 9.55 -5.05 -18.67
CA HIS A 13 8.50 -4.40 -17.90
C HIS A 13 8.60 -2.88 -18.09
N PRO A 14 8.24 -2.37 -19.30
CA PRO A 14 8.36 -0.96 -19.59
C PRO A 14 7.40 -0.14 -18.72
N VAL A 15 7.88 0.98 -18.21
CA VAL A 15 7.11 1.89 -17.39
C VAL A 15 6.76 3.15 -18.20
N PRO A 16 5.47 3.48 -18.36
CA PRO A 16 5.05 4.69 -19.08
C PRO A 16 5.34 5.97 -18.27
N GLU A 17 5.29 7.11 -18.89
CA GLU A 17 5.44 8.40 -18.19
C GLU A 17 4.18 8.79 -17.39
N THR A 18 3.01 8.39 -17.87
CA THR A 18 1.70 8.67 -17.25
C THR A 18 0.90 7.40 -17.09
N MET A 19 -0.01 7.40 -16.15
CA MET A 19 -0.93 6.31 -15.81
C MET A 19 -2.33 6.82 -15.62
N LYS A 20 -3.32 5.95 -15.71
CA LYS A 20 -4.67 6.22 -15.24
C LYS A 20 -4.76 5.97 -13.72
N ALA A 21 -5.42 6.89 -13.03
CA ALA A 21 -5.68 6.77 -11.60
C ALA A 21 -7.06 7.36 -11.27
N TRP A 22 -7.76 6.72 -10.35
CA TRP A 22 -8.93 7.31 -9.72
C TRP A 22 -8.49 8.33 -8.69
N VAL A 23 -8.92 9.56 -8.85
CA VAL A 23 -8.51 10.68 -8.00
C VAL A 23 -9.74 11.21 -7.25
N LEU A 24 -9.62 11.23 -5.94
CA LEU A 24 -10.59 11.84 -5.04
C LEU A 24 -10.28 13.34 -4.91
N GLY A 25 -11.24 14.15 -5.30
CA GLY A 25 -11.29 15.58 -5.05
C GLY A 25 -11.96 15.91 -3.71
N ASP A 26 -13.05 16.66 -3.76
CA ASP A 26 -13.92 16.82 -2.59
C ASP A 26 -14.64 15.51 -2.25
N PRO A 27 -15.13 15.30 -1.03
CA PRO A 27 -15.90 14.14 -0.66
C PRO A 27 -17.06 13.88 -1.64
N GLY A 28 -17.12 12.66 -2.18
CA GLY A 28 -18.08 12.26 -3.20
C GLY A 28 -17.67 12.54 -4.65
N ASP A 29 -16.60 13.27 -4.87
CA ASP A 29 -16.09 13.60 -6.22
C ASP A 29 -14.85 12.76 -6.54
N ILE A 30 -15.05 11.60 -7.15
CA ILE A 30 -13.97 10.73 -7.63
C ILE A 30 -14.02 10.62 -9.15
N SER A 31 -12.88 10.82 -9.80
CA SER A 31 -12.78 10.82 -11.27
C SER A 31 -11.52 10.13 -11.76
N LEU A 32 -11.60 9.50 -12.95
CA LEU A 32 -10.46 8.90 -13.61
C LEU A 32 -9.61 9.98 -14.30
N GLN A 33 -8.36 10.13 -13.90
CA GLN A 33 -7.47 11.16 -14.39
C GLN A 33 -6.14 10.55 -14.86
N ASP A 34 -5.39 11.33 -15.66
CA ASP A 34 -4.00 11.03 -15.96
C ASP A 34 -3.10 11.61 -14.86
N LYS A 35 -2.30 10.73 -14.25
CA LYS A 35 -1.25 11.09 -13.28
C LYS A 35 0.13 10.72 -13.82
N PRO A 36 1.20 11.42 -13.46
CA PRO A 36 2.55 10.94 -13.73
C PRO A 36 2.80 9.65 -12.93
N VAL A 37 3.49 8.69 -13.56
CA VAL A 37 3.93 7.50 -12.82
C VAL A 37 5.00 7.93 -11.82
N PRO A 38 4.85 7.59 -10.51
CA PRO A 38 5.81 7.98 -9.50
C PRO A 38 7.10 7.17 -9.61
N ALA A 39 8.23 7.79 -9.33
CA ALA A 39 9.52 7.10 -9.27
C ALA A 39 9.75 6.57 -7.84
N PRO A 40 10.20 5.32 -7.68
CA PRO A 40 10.51 4.77 -6.37
C PRO A 40 11.76 5.42 -5.78
N ALA A 41 11.66 5.84 -4.52
CA ALA A 41 12.77 6.36 -3.74
C ALA A 41 13.56 5.22 -3.09
N ARG A 42 14.52 5.55 -2.21
CA ARG A 42 15.32 4.56 -1.48
C ARG A 42 14.42 3.62 -0.66
N ALA A 43 14.67 2.31 -0.78
CA ALA A 43 13.90 1.24 -0.14
C ALA A 43 12.42 1.22 -0.58
N GLU A 44 12.17 1.64 -1.80
CA GLU A 44 10.84 1.55 -2.44
C GLU A 44 10.93 0.82 -3.77
N VAL A 45 9.83 0.22 -4.17
CA VAL A 45 9.66 -0.36 -5.49
C VAL A 45 8.44 0.25 -6.17
N LEU A 46 8.44 0.24 -7.50
CA LEU A 46 7.24 0.55 -8.29
C LEU A 46 6.55 -0.77 -8.64
N VAL A 47 5.29 -0.87 -8.27
CA VAL A 47 4.42 -2.01 -8.57
C VAL A 47 3.43 -1.61 -9.64
N ARG A 48 3.34 -2.36 -10.73
CA ARG A 48 2.20 -2.32 -11.63
C ARG A 48 1.05 -3.06 -10.95
N ILE A 49 -0.09 -2.41 -10.83
CA ILE A 49 -1.26 -3.00 -10.16
C ILE A 49 -1.93 -3.98 -11.13
N ASP A 50 -2.07 -5.22 -10.72
CA ASP A 50 -2.72 -6.28 -11.49
C ASP A 50 -4.13 -6.57 -10.96
N ALA A 51 -4.35 -6.43 -9.64
CA ALA A 51 -5.67 -6.53 -9.02
C ALA A 51 -5.79 -5.62 -7.78
N VAL A 52 -6.99 -5.11 -7.53
CA VAL A 52 -7.33 -4.33 -6.34
C VAL A 52 -8.72 -4.69 -5.86
N ALA A 53 -8.88 -4.93 -4.55
CA ALA A 53 -10.17 -5.12 -3.91
C ALA A 53 -10.74 -3.77 -3.45
N ILE A 54 -12.06 -3.67 -3.42
CA ILE A 54 -12.79 -2.50 -2.89
C ILE A 54 -13.25 -2.83 -1.48
N CYS A 55 -12.76 -2.10 -0.51
CA CYS A 55 -13.13 -2.21 0.88
C CYS A 55 -14.25 -1.22 1.25
N ALA A 56 -15.03 -1.52 2.28
CA ALA A 56 -15.98 -0.57 2.84
C ALA A 56 -15.32 0.74 3.26
N THR A 57 -14.07 0.69 3.73
CA THR A 57 -13.30 1.88 4.09
C THR A 57 -13.00 2.78 2.90
N ASP A 58 -12.81 2.23 1.70
CA ASP A 58 -12.66 3.05 0.48
C ASP A 58 -13.93 3.85 0.20
N LEU A 59 -15.10 3.23 0.37
CA LEU A 59 -16.39 3.90 0.20
C LEU A 59 -16.57 5.02 1.23
N GLU A 60 -16.22 4.77 2.50
CA GLU A 60 -16.26 5.80 3.54
C GLU A 60 -15.33 6.99 3.22
N ILE A 61 -14.12 6.72 2.78
CA ILE A 61 -13.16 7.76 2.37
C ILE A 61 -13.68 8.53 1.17
N ILE A 62 -14.21 7.85 0.17
CA ILE A 62 -14.75 8.49 -1.04
C ILE A 62 -15.95 9.38 -0.69
N HIS A 63 -16.88 8.91 0.14
CA HIS A 63 -18.11 9.64 0.45
C HIS A 63 -17.92 10.76 1.48
N HIS A 64 -17.05 10.56 2.46
CA HIS A 64 -16.95 11.45 3.62
C HIS A 64 -15.58 12.13 3.74
N GLY A 65 -14.63 11.80 2.88
CA GLY A 65 -13.25 12.20 3.03
C GLY A 65 -12.54 11.37 4.11
N PRO A 66 -11.26 11.66 4.37
CA PRO A 66 -10.47 10.95 5.37
C PRO A 66 -11.02 11.16 6.78
N PRO A 67 -10.95 10.13 7.66
CA PRO A 67 -11.40 10.25 9.04
C PRO A 67 -10.73 11.42 9.76
N ALA A 68 -11.48 12.12 10.62
CA ALA A 68 -10.98 13.29 11.34
C ALA A 68 -9.72 13.04 12.18
N GLN A 69 -9.51 11.80 12.65
CA GLN A 69 -8.32 11.40 13.39
C GLN A 69 -7.06 11.35 12.52
N ILE A 70 -7.24 11.13 11.23
CA ILE A 70 -6.18 11.17 10.21
C ILE A 70 -6.12 12.56 9.58
N ASN A 71 -7.21 13.30 9.71
CA ASN A 71 -7.51 14.58 9.10
C ASN A 71 -6.85 15.73 9.86
N GLY A 72 -5.65 15.74 10.01
CA GLY A 72 -5.11 16.98 10.56
C GLY A 72 -4.16 17.62 9.61
N GLU A 73 -3.65 16.87 8.79
CA GLU A 73 -2.55 17.35 7.99
C GLU A 73 -2.23 16.28 6.97
N LEU A 74 -2.40 16.58 5.76
CA LEU A 74 -1.81 15.87 4.64
C LEU A 74 -1.34 14.40 4.84
N PRO A 75 -1.50 13.55 3.89
CA PRO A 75 -1.37 13.84 2.47
C PRO A 75 -2.67 13.83 1.68
N PHE A 76 -3.80 13.83 2.33
CA PHE A 76 -5.07 13.97 1.64
C PHE A 76 -5.09 15.35 0.96
N ASN A 77 -4.51 15.42 -0.19
CA ASN A 77 -4.61 16.56 -1.08
C ASN A 77 -5.71 16.27 -2.10
N GLN A 78 -6.05 17.30 -2.86
CA GLN A 78 -7.05 17.21 -3.93
C GLN A 78 -6.66 16.29 -5.10
N ASN A 79 -5.60 15.47 -4.98
CA ASN A 79 -5.13 14.55 -5.99
C ASN A 79 -4.86 13.16 -5.40
N PHE A 80 -5.56 12.84 -4.32
CA PHE A 80 -5.40 11.57 -3.61
C PHE A 80 -6.01 10.41 -4.39
N THR A 81 -5.29 9.30 -4.46
CA THR A 81 -5.76 8.04 -5.05
C THR A 81 -6.03 7.03 -3.93
N PRO A 82 -7.29 6.61 -3.71
CA PRO A 82 -7.61 5.59 -2.71
C PRO A 82 -7.22 4.17 -3.15
N GLY A 83 -7.68 3.17 -2.38
CA GLY A 83 -7.40 1.75 -2.62
C GLY A 83 -6.24 1.23 -1.78
N HIS A 84 -6.49 0.29 -0.89
CA HIS A 84 -5.49 -0.18 0.08
C HIS A 84 -5.33 -1.70 0.14
N GLU A 85 -6.07 -2.44 -0.67
CA GLU A 85 -6.03 -3.90 -0.76
C GLU A 85 -5.72 -4.31 -2.20
N TYR A 86 -4.43 -4.37 -2.56
CA TYR A 86 -4.00 -4.63 -3.92
C TYR A 86 -2.79 -5.53 -4.00
N MET A 87 -2.62 -6.10 -5.16
CA MET A 87 -1.45 -6.86 -5.56
C MET A 87 -0.98 -6.43 -6.94
N GLY A 88 0.23 -6.80 -7.30
CA GLY A 88 0.76 -6.51 -8.63
C GLY A 88 2.15 -7.07 -8.86
N THR A 89 2.76 -6.58 -9.94
CA THR A 89 4.08 -7.00 -10.40
C THR A 89 5.09 -5.88 -10.18
N VAL A 90 6.23 -6.18 -9.58
CA VAL A 90 7.36 -5.25 -9.42
C VAL A 90 7.91 -4.89 -10.80
N VAL A 91 7.96 -3.61 -11.16
CA VAL A 91 8.41 -3.13 -12.49
C VAL A 91 9.61 -2.19 -12.43
N ALA A 92 9.91 -1.61 -11.25
CA ALA A 92 11.15 -0.85 -11.04
C ALA A 92 11.58 -0.91 -9.57
N LEU A 93 12.89 -0.82 -9.34
CA LEU A 93 13.50 -0.87 -8.01
C LEU A 93 14.19 0.46 -7.72
N GLY A 94 13.85 1.06 -6.59
CA GLY A 94 14.54 2.22 -6.07
C GLY A 94 15.93 1.87 -5.49
N PRO A 95 16.74 2.88 -5.18
CA PRO A 95 18.07 2.66 -4.65
C PRO A 95 18.07 1.86 -3.35
N GLY A 96 18.95 0.85 -3.26
CA GLY A 96 19.16 0.03 -2.08
C GLY A 96 18.08 -1.03 -1.85
N VAL A 97 17.31 -1.37 -2.87
CA VAL A 97 16.43 -2.53 -2.88
C VAL A 97 17.19 -3.73 -3.41
N ASP A 98 17.31 -4.78 -2.62
CA ASP A 98 17.96 -6.05 -2.95
C ASP A 98 17.09 -7.28 -2.55
N GLU A 99 15.96 -7.04 -1.86
CA GLU A 99 15.03 -8.08 -1.42
C GLU A 99 14.03 -8.51 -2.50
N TYR A 100 13.84 -7.68 -3.55
CA TYR A 100 12.87 -7.91 -4.61
C TYR A 100 13.51 -7.86 -6.01
N THR A 101 12.88 -8.53 -6.96
CA THR A 101 13.31 -8.54 -8.36
C THR A 101 12.20 -8.04 -9.28
N ILE A 102 12.59 -7.45 -10.43
CA ILE A 102 11.62 -7.03 -11.45
C ILE A 102 10.94 -8.26 -12.06
N GLY A 103 9.62 -8.21 -12.13
CA GLY A 103 8.77 -9.31 -12.57
C GLY A 103 8.18 -10.15 -11.43
N GLU A 104 8.60 -9.91 -10.19
CA GLU A 104 8.10 -10.60 -9.02
C GLU A 104 6.67 -10.16 -8.69
N ARG A 105 5.81 -11.12 -8.36
CA ARG A 105 4.44 -10.87 -7.90
C ARG A 105 4.43 -10.58 -6.41
N VAL A 106 3.78 -9.48 -6.03
CA VAL A 106 3.71 -9.03 -4.65
C VAL A 106 2.30 -8.59 -4.28
N THR A 107 1.91 -8.82 -3.04
CA THR A 107 0.74 -8.18 -2.43
C THR A 107 1.19 -7.17 -1.39
N VAL A 108 0.31 -6.23 -1.06
CA VAL A 108 0.67 -5.05 -0.28
C VAL A 108 -0.05 -5.02 1.05
N GLU A 109 0.73 -4.91 2.13
CA GLU A 109 0.24 -4.51 3.44
C GLU A 109 0.18 -2.98 3.50
N ILE A 110 -0.80 -2.43 4.20
CA ILE A 110 -1.13 -1.00 4.13
C ILE A 110 -0.03 -0.12 4.72
N HIS A 111 0.53 -0.51 5.88
CA HIS A 111 1.32 0.38 6.72
C HIS A 111 2.82 0.20 6.55
N ALA A 112 3.48 1.20 6.01
CA ALA A 112 4.93 1.23 5.96
C ALA A 112 5.52 1.65 7.31
N GLY A 113 6.53 0.90 7.77
CA GLY A 113 7.39 1.29 8.87
C GLY A 113 8.76 1.76 8.37
N CYS A 114 9.51 2.49 9.20
CA CYS A 114 10.88 2.89 8.85
C CYS A 114 11.88 1.73 8.94
N GLY A 115 11.50 0.57 9.47
CA GLY A 115 12.34 -0.60 9.66
C GLY A 115 13.37 -0.51 10.79
N GLN A 116 13.67 0.68 11.31
CA GLN A 116 14.84 0.92 12.17
C GLN A 116 14.49 1.30 13.62
N CYS A 117 13.31 1.87 13.85
CA CYS A 117 12.92 2.26 15.22
C CYS A 117 12.54 1.04 16.06
N LYS A 118 12.43 1.24 17.38
CA LYS A 118 12.08 0.17 18.30
C LYS A 118 10.79 -0.55 17.88
N ARG A 119 9.73 0.19 17.54
CA ARG A 119 8.44 -0.39 17.14
C ARG A 119 8.52 -1.23 15.86
N CYS A 120 9.22 -0.74 14.85
CA CYS A 120 9.40 -1.51 13.63
C CYS A 120 10.18 -2.80 13.85
N ARG A 121 11.20 -2.78 14.70
CA ARG A 121 11.95 -3.99 15.05
C ARG A 121 11.16 -5.00 15.89
N GLU A 122 10.06 -4.55 16.49
CA GLU A 122 9.08 -5.37 17.19
C GLU A 122 7.93 -5.84 16.25
N GLY A 123 7.98 -5.49 14.94
CA GLY A 123 6.92 -5.80 13.96
C GLY A 123 5.71 -4.85 14.03
N MET A 124 5.76 -3.81 14.84
CA MET A 124 4.64 -2.87 15.07
C MET A 124 4.75 -1.66 14.13
N TYR A 125 4.64 -1.86 12.82
CA TYR A 125 4.81 -0.80 11.81
C TYR A 125 3.77 0.32 11.94
N THR A 126 2.52 0.00 12.26
CA THR A 126 1.46 0.99 12.50
C THR A 126 1.77 1.97 13.63
N SER A 127 2.67 1.59 14.54
CA SER A 127 3.16 2.41 15.65
C SER A 127 4.57 2.93 15.42
N CYS A 128 4.99 3.04 14.17
CA CYS A 128 6.32 3.51 13.80
C CYS A 128 6.61 4.91 14.36
N HIS A 129 7.74 5.07 15.05
CA HIS A 129 8.12 6.37 15.65
C HIS A 129 8.51 7.42 14.61
N ASN A 130 8.91 7.02 13.41
CA ASN A 130 9.37 7.93 12.36
C ASN A 130 8.28 8.24 11.32
N TYR A 131 7.27 7.38 11.19
CA TYR A 131 6.21 7.51 10.22
C TYR A 131 4.82 7.63 10.87
N GLY A 132 4.75 8.22 12.01
CA GLY A 132 3.50 8.41 12.69
C GLY A 132 3.31 9.85 13.16
N LYS A 133 2.10 10.35 13.11
CA LYS A 133 1.70 11.69 13.58
C LYS A 133 2.17 11.98 15.02
N ASN A 134 2.29 10.94 15.84
CA ASN A 134 2.65 11.08 17.25
C ASN A 134 4.14 11.26 17.51
N TYR A 135 5.01 11.04 16.51
CA TYR A 135 6.43 10.88 16.72
C TYR A 135 7.32 11.61 15.74
N GLY A 136 6.77 12.30 14.77
CA GLY A 136 7.61 12.88 13.75
C GLY A 136 7.01 14.02 12.97
N ASP A 137 7.84 14.57 12.14
CA ASP A 137 7.49 15.50 11.10
C ASP A 137 6.43 14.88 10.19
N VAL A 138 5.40 15.66 9.86
CA VAL A 138 4.34 15.32 8.92
C VAL A 138 4.91 14.84 7.57
N ASN A 139 6.05 15.36 7.15
CA ASN A 139 6.74 14.96 5.93
C ASN A 139 7.41 13.57 6.02
N LYS A 140 7.57 13.02 7.21
CA LYS A 140 7.91 11.62 7.43
C LYS A 140 6.67 10.76 7.65
N GLY A 141 5.54 11.34 7.55
CA GLY A 141 4.17 11.07 7.88
C GLY A 141 3.77 9.62 7.99
N HIS A 142 2.63 9.40 8.56
CA HIS A 142 2.01 8.08 8.57
C HIS A 142 1.86 7.58 7.14
N ARG A 143 2.64 6.60 6.75
CA ARG A 143 2.62 6.02 5.41
C ARG A 143 1.70 4.81 5.41
N ALA A 144 0.46 5.06 5.03
CA ALA A 144 -0.53 4.02 4.82
C ALA A 144 -1.09 4.17 3.41
N ASN A 145 -0.77 3.20 2.55
CA ASN A 145 -1.19 3.18 1.16
C ASN A 145 -2.71 3.22 1.05
N GLY A 146 -3.25 4.13 0.26
CA GLY A 146 -4.69 4.34 0.09
C GLY A 146 -5.40 5.05 1.25
N PHE A 147 -4.65 5.49 2.29
CA PHE A 147 -5.17 6.26 3.42
C PHE A 147 -4.46 7.59 3.61
N THR A 148 -3.14 7.57 3.70
CA THR A 148 -2.32 8.76 3.93
C THR A 148 -1.33 9.01 2.79
N THR A 149 -1.12 8.04 1.93
CA THR A 149 -0.42 8.14 0.65
C THR A 149 -1.33 7.59 -0.44
N ASP A 150 -1.04 7.87 -1.70
CA ASP A 150 -1.75 7.26 -2.83
C ASP A 150 -1.79 5.74 -2.69
N GLY A 151 -2.86 5.13 -3.14
CA GLY A 151 -3.13 3.69 -3.08
C GLY A 151 -3.30 3.04 -4.44
N GLY A 152 -3.95 1.88 -4.46
CA GLY A 152 -3.99 0.95 -5.59
C GLY A 152 -5.06 1.24 -6.66
N PHE A 153 -5.92 2.25 -6.52
CA PHE A 153 -6.89 2.58 -7.58
C PHE A 153 -6.21 3.33 -8.74
N CYS A 154 -5.09 2.80 -9.21
CA CYS A 154 -4.28 3.29 -10.32
C CYS A 154 -3.56 2.14 -11.02
N GLU A 155 -2.84 2.43 -12.09
CA GLU A 155 -2.09 1.39 -12.83
C GLU A 155 -0.71 1.12 -12.20
N TYR A 156 -0.11 2.08 -11.49
CA TYR A 156 1.21 1.94 -10.88
C TYR A 156 1.27 2.63 -9.53
N GLN A 157 1.86 1.97 -8.52
CA GLN A 157 2.01 2.53 -7.18
C GLN A 157 3.40 2.24 -6.61
N VAL A 158 3.97 3.26 -5.95
CA VAL A 158 5.22 3.11 -5.19
C VAL A 158 4.92 2.55 -3.81
N ASN A 159 5.69 1.53 -3.43
CA ASN A 159 5.56 0.86 -2.14
C ASN A 159 6.91 0.75 -1.44
N ASN A 160 6.93 0.93 -0.13
CA ASN A 160 8.11 0.63 0.66
C ASN A 160 8.30 -0.89 0.75
N VAL A 161 9.54 -1.37 0.69
CA VAL A 161 9.85 -2.82 0.73
C VAL A 161 9.22 -3.55 1.93
N ASN A 162 9.03 -2.88 3.06
CA ASN A 162 8.44 -3.50 4.25
C ASN A 162 6.90 -3.58 4.25
N THR A 163 6.24 -3.12 3.18
CA THR A 163 4.81 -3.34 2.95
C THR A 163 4.52 -4.44 1.95
N LEU A 164 5.54 -5.07 1.41
CA LEU A 164 5.39 -6.05 0.34
C LEU A 164 5.53 -7.46 0.88
N VAL A 165 4.70 -8.35 0.35
CA VAL A 165 4.74 -9.78 0.61
C VAL A 165 4.75 -10.51 -0.72
N HIS A 166 5.67 -11.45 -0.88
CA HIS A 166 5.76 -12.30 -2.07
C HIS A 166 4.47 -13.13 -2.25
N VAL A 167 4.02 -13.23 -3.49
CA VAL A 167 2.85 -14.02 -3.88
C VAL A 167 3.29 -15.25 -4.63
N ASP A 168 2.96 -16.44 -4.09
CA ASP A 168 3.25 -17.71 -4.74
C ASP A 168 2.54 -17.85 -6.09
N ASP A 169 3.16 -18.56 -7.03
CA ASP A 169 2.64 -18.75 -8.39
C ASP A 169 1.28 -19.47 -8.45
N ASN A 170 0.95 -20.25 -7.42
CA ASN A 170 -0.30 -20.99 -7.31
C ASN A 170 -1.46 -20.17 -6.73
N MET A 171 -1.20 -18.95 -6.28
CA MET A 171 -2.21 -18.03 -5.77
C MET A 171 -2.71 -17.13 -6.88
N SER A 172 -4.03 -16.99 -7.03
CA SER A 172 -4.61 -16.04 -8.00
C SER A 172 -4.42 -14.59 -7.57
N ASP A 173 -4.57 -13.66 -8.51
CA ASP A 173 -4.45 -12.24 -8.22
C ASP A 173 -5.56 -11.78 -7.26
N GLU A 174 -6.77 -12.30 -7.41
CA GLU A 174 -7.91 -12.01 -6.53
C GLU A 174 -7.67 -12.52 -5.10
N GLU A 175 -7.12 -13.72 -4.94
CA GLU A 175 -6.77 -14.25 -3.62
C GLU A 175 -5.68 -13.41 -2.95
N ALA A 176 -4.69 -12.96 -3.72
CA ALA A 176 -3.60 -12.15 -3.20
C ALA A 176 -4.06 -10.77 -2.69
N THR A 177 -5.17 -10.22 -3.19
CA THR A 177 -5.72 -8.95 -2.65
C THR A 177 -6.29 -9.09 -1.23
N LEU A 178 -6.57 -10.33 -0.77
CA LEU A 178 -7.16 -10.58 0.54
C LEU A 178 -6.16 -10.54 1.70
N VAL A 179 -4.88 -10.29 1.45
CA VAL A 179 -3.83 -10.36 2.49
C VAL A 179 -4.15 -9.49 3.71
N VAL A 180 -4.66 -8.29 3.51
CA VAL A 180 -5.02 -7.36 4.60
C VAL A 180 -6.20 -7.89 5.39
N THR A 181 -7.28 -8.25 4.70
CA THR A 181 -8.53 -8.72 5.31
C THR A 181 -8.35 -10.08 5.97
N ALA A 182 -7.70 -11.03 5.30
CA ALA A 182 -7.42 -12.36 5.84
C ALA A 182 -6.45 -12.28 7.04
N GLY A 183 -5.39 -11.47 6.95
CA GLY A 183 -4.45 -11.26 8.03
C GLY A 183 -5.13 -10.67 9.28
N THR A 184 -6.01 -9.69 9.09
CA THR A 184 -6.81 -9.10 10.17
C THR A 184 -7.73 -10.14 10.83
N ALA A 185 -8.44 -10.95 10.03
CA ALA A 185 -9.31 -12.00 10.53
C ALA A 185 -8.51 -13.08 11.28
N MET A 186 -7.40 -13.54 10.72
CA MET A 186 -6.52 -14.52 11.37
C MET A 186 -5.97 -14.00 12.69
N TYR A 187 -5.46 -12.77 12.72
CA TYR A 187 -4.96 -12.17 13.95
C TYR A 187 -6.05 -12.08 15.02
N GLY A 188 -7.26 -11.68 14.64
CA GLY A 188 -8.41 -11.62 15.54
C GLY A 188 -8.80 -12.98 16.11
N LEU A 189 -8.78 -14.03 15.29
CA LEU A 189 -9.16 -15.38 15.70
C LEU A 189 -8.06 -16.07 16.52
N THR A 190 -6.82 -16.04 16.05
CA THR A 190 -5.72 -16.81 16.65
C THR A 190 -5.05 -16.06 17.80
N GLU A 191 -4.55 -14.85 17.55
CA GLU A 191 -3.76 -14.10 18.53
C GLU A 191 -4.62 -13.46 19.62
N LEU A 192 -5.77 -12.88 19.26
CA LEU A 192 -6.66 -12.23 20.23
C LEU A 192 -7.72 -13.19 20.78
N GLY A 193 -8.30 -14.04 19.93
CA GLY A 193 -9.34 -15.00 20.32
C GLY A 193 -8.80 -16.31 20.89
N GLY A 194 -7.54 -16.62 20.65
CA GLY A 194 -6.90 -17.85 21.15
C GLY A 194 -7.37 -19.11 20.47
N LEU A 195 -7.99 -19.03 19.29
CA LEU A 195 -8.48 -20.17 18.52
C LEU A 195 -7.32 -21.10 18.14
N VAL A 196 -7.45 -22.38 18.44
CA VAL A 196 -6.47 -23.41 18.11
C VAL A 196 -7.03 -24.47 17.15
N ALA A 197 -6.14 -25.19 16.49
CA ALA A 197 -6.52 -26.22 15.53
C ALA A 197 -7.46 -27.27 16.17
N GLY A 198 -8.57 -27.57 15.49
CA GLY A 198 -9.59 -28.51 15.96
C GLY A 198 -10.77 -27.86 16.69
N GLU A 199 -10.70 -26.60 17.01
CA GLU A 199 -11.85 -25.85 17.54
C GLU A 199 -12.79 -25.36 16.44
N SER A 200 -14.00 -25.00 16.82
CA SER A 200 -15.02 -24.47 15.92
C SER A 200 -15.35 -23.03 16.26
N VAL A 201 -15.56 -22.22 15.24
CA VAL A 201 -15.97 -20.83 15.36
C VAL A 201 -17.30 -20.59 14.63
N VAL A 202 -18.15 -19.77 15.20
CA VAL A 202 -19.39 -19.33 14.55
C VAL A 202 -19.22 -17.85 14.18
N VAL A 203 -19.46 -17.54 12.93
CA VAL A 203 -19.50 -16.16 12.42
C VAL A 203 -20.97 -15.80 12.18
N THR A 204 -21.42 -14.67 12.77
CA THR A 204 -22.80 -14.16 12.67
C THR A 204 -22.87 -12.87 11.87
#